data_0f74787c0e44eddc363d3e7cd6511904
#
_entry.id   0f74787c0e44eddc363d3e7cd6511904
#
_cell.length_a   1.000
_cell.length_b   1.000
_cell.length_c   1.000
_cell.angle_alpha   90.00
_cell.angle_beta   90.00
_cell.angle_gamma   90.00
#
_symmetry.space_group_name_H-M   'P 1'
#
loop_
_entity.id
_entity.type
_entity.pdbx_description
1 polymer ?
#
loop_
_entity_poly.entity_id
_entity_poly.type
_entity_poly.pdbx_seq_one_letter_code
_entity_poly.pdbx_strand_id
1 'polypeptide(L)'
;MIISYGINSDRLFVQNSHNPTPPTGVKKGDRVALYMPMIPELVVSMLACARIGAVHSIVFAGFSSDAFAERIMDAKAKLVITCDGTWRGNKLINLKKIVDEAMEKASQQGYEVDHCLVVGHLTPRPGTEALSIEGKRPYAPFKTRLGPVDTWFHEAVENQPDTCVPEWVDSEDPLFVLYTRCVILLV
;
A
#
# COMPACT_ATOMS: atom_id res chain seq x y z
N MET A 1 -11.65 -16.24 16.22
CA MET A 1 -12.19 -14.93 16.62
C MET A 1 -11.59 -13.92 15.66
N ILE A 2 -12.28 -13.68 14.53
CA ILE A 2 -11.88 -12.69 13.52
C ILE A 2 -12.31 -11.34 14.11
N ILE A 3 -11.34 -10.57 14.57
CA ILE A 3 -11.58 -9.19 14.94
C ILE A 3 -11.89 -8.48 13.62
N SER A 4 -13.14 -8.12 13.39
CA SER A 4 -13.55 -7.30 12.26
C SER A 4 -12.99 -5.89 12.49
N TYR A 5 -11.76 -5.67 12.10
CA TYR A 5 -11.36 -4.35 11.68
C TYR A 5 -12.21 -4.06 10.46
N GLY A 6 -13.13 -3.12 10.51
CA GLY A 6 -14.10 -2.81 9.45
C GLY A 6 -13.50 -2.40 8.10
N ILE A 7 -12.34 -2.96 7.75
CA ILE A 7 -11.65 -2.78 6.49
C ILE A 7 -11.95 -4.03 5.67
N ASN A 8 -12.90 -3.91 4.76
CA ASN A 8 -13.18 -4.92 3.76
C ASN A 8 -12.19 -4.74 2.61
N SER A 9 -11.46 -5.81 2.23
CA SER A 9 -10.56 -5.82 1.08
C SER A 9 -11.26 -5.37 -0.20
N ASP A 10 -12.56 -5.62 -0.29
CA ASP A 10 -13.36 -5.29 -1.45
C ASP A 10 -13.47 -3.77 -1.68
N ARG A 11 -13.43 -2.96 -0.63
CA ARG A 11 -13.53 -1.49 -0.72
C ARG A 11 -12.31 -0.83 -1.35
N LEU A 12 -11.16 -1.46 -1.31
CA LEU A 12 -9.92 -0.80 -1.77
C LEU A 12 -9.88 -0.52 -3.27
N PHE A 13 -10.54 -1.38 -4.07
CA PHE A 13 -10.50 -1.29 -5.53
C PHE A 13 -11.88 -1.33 -6.20
N VAL A 14 -12.95 -1.04 -5.46
CA VAL A 14 -14.30 -1.14 -6.03
C VAL A 14 -14.52 -0.11 -7.13
N GLN A 15 -14.94 -0.61 -8.27
CA GLN A 15 -15.58 0.21 -9.30
C GLN A 15 -17.05 0.43 -8.93
N ASN A 16 -17.43 1.66 -8.68
CA ASN A 16 -18.83 2.02 -8.48
C ASN A 16 -19.49 2.27 -9.84
N SER A 17 -20.75 1.86 -10.01
CA SER A 17 -21.57 2.16 -11.20
C SER A 17 -21.71 3.67 -11.45
N HIS A 18 -21.55 4.51 -10.43
CA HIS A 18 -21.54 5.98 -10.52
C HIS A 18 -20.14 6.59 -10.65
N ASN A 19 -19.09 5.82 -10.38
CA ASN A 19 -17.70 6.20 -10.61
C ASN A 19 -16.95 4.98 -11.15
N PRO A 20 -16.90 4.80 -12.48
CA PRO A 20 -16.32 3.60 -13.12
C PRO A 20 -14.80 3.49 -12.95
N THR A 21 -14.17 4.52 -12.39
CA THR A 21 -12.73 4.51 -12.10
C THR A 21 -12.55 4.28 -10.61
N PRO A 22 -11.86 3.19 -10.18
CA PRO A 22 -11.50 3.04 -8.78
C PRO A 22 -10.67 4.26 -8.33
N PRO A 23 -10.70 4.62 -7.04
CA PRO A 23 -9.96 5.79 -6.54
C PRO A 23 -8.48 5.78 -6.93
N THR A 24 -7.96 4.62 -7.24
CA THR A 24 -6.55 4.38 -7.60
C THR A 24 -6.32 4.13 -9.09
N GLY A 25 -7.36 4.01 -9.92
CA GLY A 25 -7.24 3.67 -11.34
C GLY A 25 -6.65 2.30 -11.67
N VAL A 26 -6.40 1.44 -10.67
CA VAL A 26 -5.79 0.12 -10.83
C VAL A 26 -6.76 -0.86 -11.47
N LYS A 27 -6.29 -1.63 -12.45
CA LYS A 27 -7.03 -2.63 -13.22
C LYS A 27 -6.30 -3.97 -13.24
N LYS A 28 -6.96 -5.02 -13.77
CA LYS A 28 -6.34 -6.32 -14.04
C LYS A 28 -5.01 -6.15 -14.78
N GLY A 29 -3.98 -6.82 -14.29
CA GLY A 29 -2.63 -6.79 -14.85
C GLY A 29 -1.79 -5.56 -14.44
N ASP A 30 -2.35 -4.55 -13.80
CA ASP A 30 -1.56 -3.44 -13.24
C ASP A 30 -0.78 -3.90 -12.01
N ARG A 31 0.37 -3.26 -11.75
CA ARG A 31 1.23 -3.62 -10.61
C ARG A 31 1.07 -2.61 -9.49
N VAL A 32 1.05 -3.16 -8.27
CA VAL A 32 0.91 -2.44 -7.01
C VAL A 32 2.10 -2.76 -6.12
N ALA A 33 2.88 -1.78 -5.73
CA ALA A 33 3.99 -1.95 -4.80
C ALA A 33 3.50 -1.74 -3.36
N LEU A 34 3.76 -2.73 -2.49
CA LEU A 34 3.37 -2.72 -1.08
C LEU A 34 4.62 -2.58 -0.22
N TYR A 35 4.82 -1.38 0.36
CA TYR A 35 5.96 -1.08 1.23
C TYR A 35 5.49 -0.79 2.64
N MET A 36 5.19 -1.85 3.37
CA MET A 36 4.59 -1.78 4.71
C MET A 36 5.20 -2.83 5.67
N PRO A 37 5.12 -2.60 6.98
CA PRO A 37 5.38 -3.64 7.97
C PRO A 37 4.24 -4.66 7.98
N MET A 38 4.38 -5.70 8.81
CA MET A 38 3.36 -6.75 8.98
C MET A 38 2.17 -6.20 9.79
N ILE A 39 1.31 -5.48 9.10
CA ILE A 39 0.05 -4.91 9.62
C ILE A 39 -1.15 -5.47 8.84
N PRO A 40 -2.37 -5.44 9.40
CA PRO A 40 -3.56 -5.99 8.73
C PRO A 40 -3.79 -5.41 7.33
N GLU A 41 -3.50 -4.13 7.13
CA GLU A 41 -3.67 -3.44 5.86
C GLU A 41 -2.77 -4.02 4.74
N LEU A 42 -1.63 -4.62 5.09
CA LEU A 42 -0.80 -5.33 4.12
C LEU A 42 -1.56 -6.54 3.53
N VAL A 43 -2.14 -7.37 4.40
CA VAL A 43 -2.90 -8.55 3.98
C VAL A 43 -4.15 -8.15 3.19
N VAL A 44 -4.85 -7.11 3.66
CA VAL A 44 -6.01 -6.55 2.95
C VAL A 44 -5.63 -6.09 1.55
N SER A 45 -4.51 -5.38 1.41
CA SER A 45 -4.03 -4.89 0.12
C SER A 45 -3.64 -6.02 -0.84
N MET A 46 -3.00 -7.08 -0.33
CA MET A 46 -2.66 -8.26 -1.12
C MET A 46 -3.92 -8.96 -1.66
N LEU A 47 -4.89 -9.22 -0.77
CA LEU A 47 -6.15 -9.88 -1.14
C LEU A 47 -6.98 -9.02 -2.11
N ALA A 48 -6.98 -7.72 -1.91
CA ALA A 48 -7.65 -6.79 -2.80
C ALA A 48 -7.03 -6.79 -4.20
N CYS A 49 -5.69 -6.81 -4.32
CA CYS A 49 -5.02 -6.97 -5.62
C CYS A 49 -5.42 -8.28 -6.29
N ALA A 50 -5.36 -9.40 -5.56
CA ALA A 50 -5.75 -10.72 -6.10
C ALA A 50 -7.20 -10.72 -6.60
N ARG A 51 -8.11 -10.06 -5.88
CA ARG A 51 -9.53 -10.01 -6.22
C ARG A 51 -9.83 -9.30 -7.55
N ILE A 52 -9.04 -8.31 -7.91
CA ILE A 52 -9.21 -7.54 -9.16
C ILE A 52 -8.23 -7.98 -10.27
N GLY A 53 -7.46 -9.04 -10.04
CA GLY A 53 -6.44 -9.50 -11.00
C GLY A 53 -5.26 -8.53 -11.15
N ALA A 54 -5.00 -7.65 -10.17
CA ALA A 54 -3.82 -6.82 -10.12
C ALA A 54 -2.63 -7.58 -9.52
N VAL A 55 -1.44 -7.31 -10.02
CA VAL A 55 -0.21 -7.97 -9.59
C VAL A 55 0.43 -7.17 -8.46
N HIS A 56 0.56 -7.75 -7.28
CA HIS A 56 1.21 -7.06 -6.17
C HIS A 56 2.68 -7.42 -6.02
N SER A 57 3.47 -6.45 -5.54
CA SER A 57 4.88 -6.64 -5.19
C SER A 57 5.11 -6.19 -3.76
N ILE A 58 5.39 -7.14 -2.86
CA ILE A 58 5.67 -6.82 -1.47
C ILE A 58 7.15 -6.51 -1.33
N VAL A 59 7.43 -5.33 -0.78
CA VAL A 59 8.78 -4.88 -0.46
C VAL A 59 8.91 -4.69 1.04
N PHE A 60 9.93 -5.32 1.61
CA PHE A 60 10.17 -5.27 3.05
C PHE A 60 10.42 -3.83 3.53
N ALA A 61 9.69 -3.42 4.56
CA ALA A 61 9.75 -2.09 5.18
C ALA A 61 11.07 -1.86 5.97
N GLY A 62 12.17 -1.94 5.30
CA GLY A 62 13.53 -1.81 5.84
C GLY A 62 14.56 -1.64 4.73
N PHE A 63 14.13 -1.74 3.48
CA PHE A 63 14.95 -1.40 2.33
C PHE A 63 15.15 0.11 2.21
N SER A 64 16.24 0.52 1.57
CA SER A 64 16.53 1.92 1.27
C SER A 64 15.60 2.47 0.20
N SER A 65 15.53 3.80 0.09
CA SER A 65 14.78 4.48 -0.97
C SER A 65 15.31 4.11 -2.36
N ASP A 66 16.61 3.87 -2.54
CA ASP A 66 17.19 3.43 -3.82
C ASP A 66 16.67 2.05 -4.21
N ALA A 67 16.75 1.09 -3.30
CA ALA A 67 16.28 -0.27 -3.55
C ALA A 67 14.77 -0.34 -3.77
N PHE A 68 13.99 0.59 -3.21
CA PHE A 68 12.57 0.66 -3.44
C PHE A 68 12.25 1.35 -4.78
N ALA A 69 12.98 2.41 -5.14
CA ALA A 69 12.85 3.06 -6.45
C ALA A 69 13.09 2.10 -7.61
N GLU A 70 14.16 1.30 -7.53
CA GLU A 70 14.45 0.26 -8.52
C GLU A 70 13.27 -0.71 -8.71
N ARG A 71 12.63 -1.15 -7.61
CA ARG A 71 11.47 -2.05 -7.67
C ARG A 71 10.21 -1.40 -8.23
N ILE A 72 9.98 -0.13 -7.92
CA ILE A 72 8.88 0.65 -8.50
C ILE A 72 9.02 0.70 -10.02
N MET A 73 10.21 1.04 -10.50
CA MET A 73 10.50 1.18 -11.94
C MET A 73 10.47 -0.17 -12.66
N ASP A 74 11.12 -1.19 -12.10
CA ASP A 74 11.21 -2.51 -12.70
C ASP A 74 9.83 -3.18 -12.81
N ALA A 75 9.07 -3.16 -11.72
CA ALA A 75 7.69 -3.66 -11.73
C ALA A 75 6.75 -2.77 -12.54
N LYS A 76 7.12 -1.54 -12.88
CA LYS A 76 6.23 -0.51 -13.44
C LYS A 76 4.98 -0.34 -12.58
N ALA A 77 5.18 -0.12 -11.28
CA ALA A 77 4.11 -0.02 -10.31
C ALA A 77 3.35 1.30 -10.45
N LYS A 78 2.05 1.23 -10.75
CA LYS A 78 1.18 2.41 -10.85
C LYS A 78 0.76 2.96 -9.50
N LEU A 79 0.57 2.07 -8.53
CA LEU A 79 0.15 2.39 -7.18
C LEU A 79 1.22 1.94 -6.19
N VAL A 80 1.53 2.80 -5.24
CA VAL A 80 2.27 2.46 -4.03
C VAL A 80 1.32 2.46 -2.84
N ILE A 81 1.39 1.43 -1.98
CA ILE A 81 0.70 1.44 -0.70
C ILE A 81 1.75 1.33 0.40
N THR A 82 1.74 2.29 1.31
CA THR A 82 2.69 2.37 2.41
C THR A 82 2.01 2.74 3.73
N CYS A 83 2.77 2.95 4.78
CA CYS A 83 2.28 3.58 6.01
C CYS A 83 3.20 4.74 6.43
N ASP A 84 2.70 5.53 7.36
CA ASP A 84 3.42 6.68 7.91
C ASP A 84 4.76 6.29 8.54
N GLY A 85 4.80 5.22 9.31
CA GLY A 85 6.01 4.72 9.93
C GLY A 85 5.83 3.42 10.68
N THR A 86 6.94 2.89 11.20
CA THR A 86 6.95 1.68 12.03
C THR A 86 8.09 1.70 13.04
N TRP A 87 7.91 0.94 14.12
CA TRP A 87 8.97 0.67 15.07
C TRP A 87 9.66 -0.66 14.76
N ARG A 88 10.98 -0.63 14.63
CA ARG A 88 11.82 -1.82 14.50
C ARG A 88 12.75 -1.91 15.70
N GLY A 89 12.41 -2.75 16.67
CA GLY A 89 13.08 -2.69 17.96
C GLY A 89 12.81 -1.33 18.62
N ASN A 90 13.84 -0.60 18.99
CA ASN A 90 13.77 0.74 19.57
C ASN A 90 13.95 1.85 18.52
N LYS A 91 14.06 1.48 17.24
CA LYS A 91 14.27 2.43 16.14
C LYS A 91 12.94 2.74 15.46
N LEU A 92 12.59 4.01 15.45
CA LEU A 92 11.48 4.54 14.66
C LEU A 92 11.95 4.74 13.21
N ILE A 93 11.18 4.20 12.26
CA ILE A 93 11.43 4.33 10.83
C ILE A 93 10.27 5.11 10.23
N ASN A 94 10.56 6.23 9.59
CA ASN A 94 9.59 7.01 8.81
C ASN A 94 9.51 6.41 7.42
N LEU A 95 8.51 5.54 7.18
CA LEU A 95 8.36 4.83 5.91
C LEU A 95 7.87 5.76 4.80
N LYS A 96 6.96 6.67 5.12
CA LYS A 96 6.47 7.64 4.12
C LYS A 96 7.61 8.48 3.55
N LYS A 97 8.53 8.93 4.38
CA LYS A 97 9.71 9.67 3.90
C LYS A 97 10.57 8.85 2.94
N ILE A 98 10.78 7.56 3.25
CA ILE A 98 11.55 6.66 2.36
C ILE A 98 10.82 6.46 1.02
N VAL A 99 9.50 6.35 1.05
CA VAL A 99 8.67 6.23 -0.15
C VAL A 99 8.72 7.50 -0.99
N ASP A 100 8.65 8.68 -0.37
CA ASP A 100 8.76 9.96 -1.07
C ASP A 100 10.09 10.09 -1.80
N GLU A 101 11.18 9.78 -1.10
CA GLU A 101 12.52 9.77 -1.70
C GLU A 101 12.65 8.75 -2.84
N ALA A 102 11.99 7.59 -2.71
CA ALA A 102 12.01 6.56 -3.76
C ALA A 102 11.19 6.99 -4.99
N MET A 103 10.02 7.58 -4.80
CA MET A 103 9.18 8.09 -5.89
C MET A 103 9.86 9.26 -6.60
N GLU A 104 10.53 10.16 -5.87
CA GLU A 104 11.32 11.24 -6.45
C GLU A 104 12.48 10.71 -7.31
N LYS A 105 13.21 9.69 -6.83
CA LYS A 105 14.29 9.05 -7.59
C LYS A 105 13.78 8.35 -8.85
N ALA A 106 12.60 7.72 -8.78
CA ALA A 106 11.95 7.13 -9.95
C ALA A 106 11.54 8.21 -10.97
N SER A 107 10.97 9.31 -10.50
CA SER A 107 10.62 10.47 -11.34
C SER A 107 11.83 11.07 -12.06
N GLN A 108 12.95 11.22 -11.37
CA GLN A 108 14.22 11.69 -11.97
C GLN A 108 14.74 10.74 -13.07
N GLN A 109 14.32 9.48 -13.07
CA GLN A 109 14.63 8.50 -14.10
C GLN A 109 13.50 8.34 -15.14
N GLY A 110 12.51 9.22 -15.12
CA GLY A 110 11.41 9.28 -16.10
C GLY A 110 10.25 8.32 -15.78
N TYR A 111 10.15 7.82 -14.55
CA TYR A 111 9.05 6.98 -14.12
C TYR A 111 8.20 7.65 -13.03
N GLU A 112 6.92 7.84 -13.30
CA GLU A 112 5.95 8.43 -12.38
C GLU A 112 5.01 7.36 -11.81
N VAL A 113 4.74 7.45 -10.50
CA VAL A 113 3.71 6.67 -9.81
C VAL A 113 2.42 7.46 -9.85
N ASP A 114 1.33 6.84 -10.29
CA ASP A 114 0.05 7.53 -10.44
C ASP A 114 -0.57 7.93 -9.09
N HIS A 115 -0.48 7.02 -8.09
CA HIS A 115 -1.07 7.22 -6.77
C HIS A 115 -0.24 6.57 -5.67
N CYS A 116 -0.35 7.15 -4.45
CA CYS A 116 0.22 6.57 -3.24
C CYS A 116 -0.83 6.57 -2.12
N LEU A 117 -1.15 5.39 -1.58
CA LEU A 117 -2.02 5.26 -0.41
C LEU A 117 -1.20 5.13 0.86
N VAL A 118 -1.53 5.93 1.86
CA VAL A 118 -0.80 6.00 3.11
C VAL A 118 -1.65 5.53 4.29
N VAL A 119 -1.25 4.45 4.92
CA VAL A 119 -1.88 3.95 6.15
C VAL A 119 -1.39 4.74 7.35
N GLY A 120 -2.30 5.32 8.11
CA GLY A 120 -1.98 5.94 9.41
C GLY A 120 -1.78 4.86 10.48
N HIS A 121 -0.58 4.29 10.54
CA HIS A 121 -0.25 3.23 11.49
C HIS A 121 0.20 3.77 12.85
N LEU A 122 0.98 4.85 12.83
CA LEU A 122 1.49 5.52 14.03
C LEU A 122 0.83 6.88 14.27
N THR A 123 0.13 7.42 13.29
CA THR A 123 -0.63 8.66 13.40
C THR A 123 -2.06 8.33 13.84
N PRO A 124 -2.54 8.90 14.95
CA PRO A 124 -3.93 8.70 15.36
C PRO A 124 -4.88 9.20 14.28
N ARG A 125 -5.92 8.43 13.99
CA ARG A 125 -7.00 8.90 13.12
C ARG A 125 -7.82 9.97 13.85
N PRO A 126 -8.29 11.02 13.16
CA PRO A 126 -9.23 11.96 13.75
C PRO A 126 -10.43 11.21 14.33
N GLY A 127 -10.80 11.51 15.59
CA GLY A 127 -11.92 10.86 16.27
C GLY A 127 -11.64 9.48 16.88
N THR A 128 -10.46 8.91 16.69
CA THR A 128 -10.03 7.73 17.43
C THR A 128 -9.22 8.18 18.64
N GLU A 129 -9.74 7.94 19.84
CA GLU A 129 -8.91 8.08 21.04
C GLU A 129 -7.70 7.19 20.92
N ALA A 130 -6.53 7.76 21.20
CA ALA A 130 -5.32 6.99 21.31
C ALA A 130 -5.54 5.88 22.32
N LEU A 131 -5.74 4.66 21.84
CA LEU A 131 -5.77 3.49 22.70
C LEU A 131 -4.38 3.39 23.36
N SER A 132 -4.21 4.10 24.47
CA SER A 132 -3.07 3.95 25.35
C SER A 132 -3.15 2.57 25.97
N ILE A 133 -2.70 1.57 25.25
CA ILE A 133 -2.50 0.25 25.82
C ILE A 133 -1.18 0.35 26.57
N GLU A 134 -1.25 0.23 27.87
CA GLU A 134 -0.11 0.16 28.78
C GLU A 134 0.97 -0.75 28.17
N GLY A 135 2.21 -0.24 28.03
CA GLY A 135 3.33 -0.95 27.43
C GLY A 135 3.46 -0.86 25.90
N LYS A 136 2.59 -0.14 25.19
CA LYS A 136 2.77 0.10 23.75
C LYS A 136 3.71 1.26 23.45
N ARG A 137 4.35 1.15 22.30
CA ARG A 137 5.28 2.16 21.78
C ARG A 137 4.54 3.46 21.52
N PRO A 138 5.19 4.61 21.78
CA PRO A 138 4.58 5.91 21.58
C PRO A 138 4.26 6.15 20.10
N TYR A 139 3.30 7.03 19.84
CA TYR A 139 3.03 7.54 18.51
C TYR A 139 4.28 8.20 17.92
N ALA A 140 4.32 8.26 16.58
CA ALA A 140 5.42 8.92 15.90
C ALA A 140 5.46 10.42 16.25
N PRO A 141 6.62 10.96 16.61
CA PRO A 141 6.78 12.38 16.89
C PRO A 141 6.78 13.26 15.64
N PHE A 142 6.71 12.66 14.45
CA PHE A 142 6.68 13.38 13.19
C PHE A 142 5.25 13.50 12.64
N LYS A 143 4.97 14.61 11.98
CA LYS A 143 3.74 14.80 11.20
C LYS A 143 3.95 14.27 9.79
N THR A 144 3.16 13.27 9.42
CA THR A 144 3.13 12.79 8.04
C THR A 144 2.49 13.86 7.14
N ARG A 145 3.21 14.25 6.10
CA ARG A 145 2.69 15.17 5.07
C ARG A 145 2.35 14.35 3.85
N LEU A 146 1.19 14.65 3.27
CA LEU A 146 0.76 14.07 2.00
C LEU A 146 1.20 14.98 0.86
N GLY A 147 1.77 14.40 -0.18
CA GLY A 147 2.06 15.04 -1.45
C GLY A 147 0.86 15.04 -2.40
N PRO A 148 1.01 15.51 -3.62
CA PRO A 148 -0.10 15.67 -4.57
C PRO A 148 -0.72 14.35 -5.05
N VAL A 149 0.04 13.26 -5.06
CA VAL A 149 -0.43 11.91 -5.47
C VAL A 149 -0.83 11.03 -4.29
N ASP A 150 -0.72 11.55 -3.07
CA ASP A 150 -0.98 10.81 -1.85
C ASP A 150 -2.43 10.95 -1.39
N THR A 151 -2.96 9.87 -0.85
CA THR A 151 -4.26 9.85 -0.18
C THR A 151 -4.16 8.97 1.06
N TRP A 152 -4.85 9.35 2.15
CA TRP A 152 -4.96 8.46 3.28
C TRP A 152 -5.71 7.18 2.90
N PHE A 153 -5.17 6.03 3.26
CA PHE A 153 -5.77 4.73 2.97
C PHE A 153 -7.23 4.64 3.46
N HIS A 154 -7.52 5.13 4.66
CA HIS A 154 -8.85 5.09 5.22
C HIS A 154 -9.84 5.99 4.45
N GLU A 155 -9.41 7.16 3.99
CA GLU A 155 -10.24 8.06 3.16
C GLU A 155 -10.56 7.43 1.80
N ALA A 156 -9.58 6.73 1.20
CA ALA A 156 -9.77 6.05 -0.06
C ALA A 156 -10.81 4.91 0.03
N VAL A 157 -10.94 4.24 1.19
CA VAL A 157 -11.83 3.09 1.37
C VAL A 157 -13.18 3.44 2.03
N GLU A 158 -13.28 4.56 2.74
CA GLU A 158 -14.43 4.89 3.61
C GLU A 158 -15.75 4.96 2.85
N ASN A 159 -15.74 5.55 1.67
CA ASN A 159 -16.94 5.79 0.85
C ASN A 159 -17.12 4.77 -0.28
N GLN A 160 -16.38 3.66 -0.26
CA GLN A 160 -16.49 2.63 -1.28
C GLN A 160 -17.53 1.58 -0.89
N PRO A 161 -18.23 0.98 -1.88
CA PRO A 161 -19.14 -0.14 -1.63
C PRO A 161 -18.44 -1.31 -0.91
N ASP A 162 -19.22 -2.12 -0.21
CA ASP A 162 -18.73 -3.28 0.54
C ASP A 162 -18.48 -4.51 -0.32
N THR A 163 -18.87 -4.45 -1.58
CA THR A 163 -18.83 -5.58 -2.50
C THR A 163 -18.06 -5.24 -3.76
N CYS A 164 -17.14 -6.11 -4.14
CA CYS A 164 -16.40 -6.07 -5.39
C CYS A 164 -16.57 -7.41 -6.12
N VAL A 165 -17.03 -7.37 -7.36
CA VAL A 165 -17.11 -8.56 -8.19
C VAL A 165 -15.68 -9.06 -8.47
N PRO A 166 -15.34 -10.33 -8.20
CA PRO A 166 -14.02 -10.84 -8.47
C PRO A 166 -13.74 -10.83 -9.98
N GLU A 167 -12.54 -10.43 -10.34
CA GLU A 167 -12.04 -10.55 -11.71
C GLU A 167 -11.57 -11.99 -11.95
N TRP A 168 -12.05 -12.60 -13.01
CA TRP A 168 -11.59 -13.93 -13.43
C TRP A 168 -10.25 -13.82 -14.15
N VAL A 169 -9.30 -14.61 -13.71
CA VAL A 169 -7.95 -14.67 -14.25
C VAL A 169 -7.63 -16.09 -14.70
N ASP A 170 -6.76 -16.22 -15.69
CA ASP A 170 -6.24 -17.53 -16.08
C ASP A 170 -5.24 -18.07 -15.05
N SER A 171 -5.06 -19.38 -15.01
CA SER A 171 -4.11 -20.02 -14.08
C SER A 171 -2.66 -19.59 -14.32
N GLU A 172 -2.35 -19.09 -15.51
CA GLU A 172 -1.03 -18.61 -15.91
C GLU A 172 -0.88 -17.08 -15.72
N ASP A 173 -1.94 -16.36 -15.30
CA ASP A 173 -1.86 -14.93 -15.04
C ASP A 173 -0.99 -14.67 -13.79
N PRO A 174 -0.08 -13.67 -13.83
CA PRO A 174 0.77 -13.36 -12.68
C PRO A 174 -0.05 -12.89 -11.48
N LEU A 175 0.18 -13.47 -10.31
CA LEU A 175 -0.44 -13.07 -9.06
C LEU A 175 0.39 -12.03 -8.31
N PHE A 176 1.71 -12.22 -8.26
CA PHE A 176 2.62 -11.31 -7.60
C PHE A 176 4.02 -11.31 -8.22
N VAL A 177 4.79 -10.26 -7.92
CA VAL A 177 6.21 -10.16 -8.25
C VAL A 177 7.02 -10.24 -6.97
N LEU A 178 7.94 -11.20 -6.90
CA LEU A 178 8.83 -11.37 -5.77
C LEU A 178 10.29 -11.24 -6.21
N TYR A 179 11.02 -10.35 -5.54
CA TYR A 179 12.45 -10.16 -5.76
C TYR A 179 13.25 -11.05 -4.81
N THR A 180 13.88 -12.09 -5.33
CA THR A 180 14.80 -12.93 -4.60
C THR A 180 16.23 -12.57 -4.98
N ARG A 181 17.06 -12.25 -4.03
CA ARG A 181 18.49 -11.84 -4.08
C ARG A 181 19.10 -11.36 -5.42
N CYS A 182 18.74 -11.92 -6.58
CA CYS A 182 19.23 -11.53 -7.92
C CYS A 182 18.28 -11.97 -9.06
N VAL A 183 17.11 -12.55 -8.77
CA VAL A 183 16.21 -13.09 -9.79
C VAL A 183 14.78 -12.64 -9.52
N ILE A 184 14.10 -12.18 -10.55
CA ILE A 184 12.65 -11.93 -10.51
C ILE A 184 11.97 -13.27 -10.69
N LEU A 185 11.18 -13.71 -9.71
CA LEU A 185 10.24 -14.81 -9.86
C LEU A 185 8.86 -14.23 -10.09
N LEU A 186 8.30 -14.48 -11.28
CA LEU A 186 6.88 -14.32 -11.57
C LEU A 186 6.21 -15.65 -11.18
N VAL A 187 5.30 -15.62 -10.24
CA VAL A 187 4.50 -16.76 -9.80
C VAL A 187 3.04 -16.37 -9.80
#